data_a250fa1d7ac5b60528445c9abf1f99d0
#
_entry.id   a250fa1d7ac5b60528445c9abf1f99d0
#
_cell.length_a   1.000
_cell.length_b   1.000
_cell.length_c   1.000
_cell.angle_alpha   90.00
_cell.angle_beta   90.00
_cell.angle_gamma   90.00
#
_symmetry.space_group_name_H-M   'P 1'
#
loop_
_entity.id
_entity.type
_entity.pdbx_description
1 polymer ?
#
loop_
_entity_poly.entity_id
_entity_poly.type
_entity_poly.pdbx_seq_one_letter_code
_entity_poly.pdbx_strand_id
1 'polypeptide(L)'
;MAFIGSISAEGVLFCRTKENQKGRRCPEGMKAPVGLSSRRAVCDSRWKDFVLTSVGAAPNTNIKINFPLNMARAQAEAILIVYGKDNPMQNIDLICVGKLNAKYFAEGVAEYQKRLAAFASFRIIELPEEKIEEKNASDAVVKKALEKEGKAILSSVRKGAAIVAMCIEGKQISSDELAQFLADRANSGAGDVAFVIGSSHGLAEEVKRAAALKFSMGRITMPHQLARLVLTEQIYRACTINAGMKYHK
;
A
#
# COMPACT_ATOMS: atom_id res chain seq x y z
N MET A 1 -27.04 -25.40 -13.08
CA MET A 1 -26.91 -24.53 -14.27
C MET A 1 -25.71 -23.63 -14.06
N ALA A 2 -24.75 -23.68 -14.93
CA ALA A 2 -23.54 -22.91 -14.84
C ALA A 2 -23.73 -21.54 -15.55
N PHE A 3 -23.33 -20.47 -14.90
CA PHE A 3 -23.26 -19.13 -15.49
C PHE A 3 -21.89 -18.94 -16.11
N ILE A 4 -21.83 -18.50 -17.35
CA ILE A 4 -20.59 -18.18 -18.03
C ILE A 4 -20.49 -16.64 -18.10
N GLY A 5 -19.55 -16.08 -17.37
CA GLY A 5 -19.22 -14.65 -17.46
C GLY A 5 -17.99 -14.43 -18.33
N SER A 6 -18.00 -13.43 -19.17
CA SER A 6 -16.83 -12.96 -19.92
C SER A 6 -16.49 -11.54 -19.50
N ILE A 7 -15.20 -11.25 -19.38
CA ILE A 7 -14.71 -9.90 -19.09
C ILE A 7 -14.43 -9.23 -20.45
N SER A 8 -15.05 -8.06 -20.69
CA SER A 8 -14.74 -7.25 -21.86
C SER A 8 -13.38 -6.55 -21.72
N ALA A 9 -12.86 -6.00 -22.81
CA ALA A 9 -11.60 -5.23 -22.82
C ALA A 9 -11.63 -4.00 -21.88
N GLU A 10 -12.80 -3.60 -21.41
CA GLU A 10 -13.01 -2.49 -20.47
C GLU A 10 -13.07 -2.95 -19.00
N GLY A 11 -12.77 -4.22 -18.72
CA GLY A 11 -12.72 -4.74 -17.34
C GLY A 11 -14.07 -4.96 -16.66
N VAL A 12 -15.18 -4.94 -17.40
CA VAL A 12 -16.53 -5.18 -16.87
C VAL A 12 -16.88 -6.66 -16.98
N LEU A 13 -17.25 -7.27 -15.86
CA LEU A 13 -17.70 -8.66 -15.80
C LEU A 13 -19.17 -8.74 -16.26
N PHE A 14 -19.42 -9.29 -17.45
CA PHE A 14 -20.78 -9.61 -17.90
C PHE A 14 -21.12 -11.04 -17.54
N CYS A 15 -22.08 -11.21 -16.64
CA CYS A 15 -22.73 -12.51 -16.44
C CYS A 15 -23.85 -12.68 -17.47
N ARG A 16 -23.67 -13.55 -18.47
CA ARG A 16 -24.75 -14.00 -19.33
C ARG A 16 -25.39 -15.23 -18.72
N THR A 17 -26.65 -15.11 -18.32
CA THR A 17 -27.50 -16.25 -17.99
C THR A 17 -27.98 -16.85 -19.29
N LYS A 18 -27.68 -18.15 -19.54
CA LYS A 18 -28.52 -18.94 -20.45
C LYS A 18 -29.83 -19.19 -19.71
N GLU A 19 -30.85 -18.53 -20.21
CA GLU A 19 -32.27 -18.65 -19.85
C GLU A 19 -32.60 -19.57 -18.69
N ASN A 20 -33.13 -19.03 -17.60
CA ASN A 20 -34.38 -19.54 -17.05
C ASN A 20 -35.07 -18.60 -16.04
N GLN A 21 -36.25 -18.31 -16.30
CA GLN A 21 -37.55 -18.24 -15.59
C GLN A 21 -37.68 -17.60 -14.20
N LYS A 22 -36.65 -17.13 -13.53
CA LYS A 22 -36.81 -16.34 -12.30
C LYS A 22 -35.74 -15.24 -12.29
N GLY A 23 -36.02 -14.11 -12.95
CA GLY A 23 -35.23 -12.93 -13.16
C GLY A 23 -34.45 -12.40 -11.94
N ARG A 24 -33.39 -13.07 -11.54
CA ARG A 24 -32.43 -12.58 -10.57
C ARG A 24 -31.22 -12.01 -11.31
N ARG A 25 -31.09 -10.71 -11.27
CA ARG A 25 -29.90 -9.99 -11.78
C ARG A 25 -28.73 -10.17 -10.82
N CYS A 26 -27.53 -10.27 -11.38
CA CYS A 26 -26.32 -10.09 -10.59
C CYS A 26 -26.30 -8.68 -9.97
N PRO A 27 -25.78 -8.51 -8.73
CA PRO A 27 -25.66 -7.19 -8.13
C PRO A 27 -24.82 -6.28 -9.03
N GLU A 28 -25.37 -5.12 -9.38
CA GLU A 28 -24.65 -4.07 -10.11
C GLU A 28 -23.49 -3.59 -9.25
N GLY A 29 -22.26 -3.58 -9.78
CA GLY A 29 -21.14 -2.92 -9.15
C GLY A 29 -19.84 -3.69 -8.98
N MET A 30 -19.72 -4.97 -9.41
CA MET A 30 -18.42 -5.63 -9.43
C MET A 30 -17.60 -5.19 -10.63
N LYS A 31 -16.68 -4.22 -10.42
CA LYS A 31 -15.64 -3.88 -11.38
C LYS A 31 -14.44 -4.81 -11.16
N ALA A 32 -14.00 -5.48 -12.21
CA ALA A 32 -12.75 -6.24 -12.19
C ALA A 32 -11.56 -5.28 -12.21
N PRO A 33 -10.47 -5.58 -11.47
CA PRO A 33 -9.26 -4.77 -11.52
C PRO A 33 -8.67 -4.76 -12.94
N VAL A 34 -8.20 -3.57 -13.35
CA VAL A 34 -7.56 -3.32 -14.64
C VAL A 34 -6.30 -4.16 -14.75
N GLY A 35 -6.17 -4.99 -15.78
CA GLY A 35 -4.94 -5.77 -16.06
C GLY A 35 -5.12 -7.27 -16.29
N LEU A 36 -6.33 -7.81 -16.22
CA LEU A 36 -6.58 -9.24 -16.50
C LEU A 36 -7.06 -9.46 -17.95
N SER A 37 -6.15 -9.82 -18.85
CA SER A 37 -6.54 -10.31 -20.18
C SER A 37 -7.18 -11.70 -20.07
N SER A 38 -8.41 -11.80 -20.57
CA SER A 38 -9.21 -13.02 -20.83
C SER A 38 -9.21 -14.10 -19.73
N ARG A 39 -9.96 -13.87 -18.64
CA ARG A 39 -10.33 -14.93 -17.70
C ARG A 39 -11.84 -15.23 -17.81
N ARG A 40 -12.21 -16.50 -17.86
CA ARG A 40 -13.62 -16.92 -17.79
C ARG A 40 -13.96 -17.24 -16.35
N ALA A 41 -15.00 -16.60 -15.83
CA ALA A 41 -15.54 -16.90 -14.52
C ALA A 41 -16.80 -17.78 -14.68
N VAL A 42 -16.84 -18.90 -13.96
CA VAL A 42 -18.01 -19.80 -13.88
C VAL A 42 -18.55 -19.74 -12.46
N CYS A 43 -19.80 -19.33 -12.32
CA CYS A 43 -20.49 -19.24 -11.02
C CYS A 43 -21.56 -20.36 -10.92
N ASP A 44 -21.52 -21.15 -9.86
CA ASP A 44 -22.58 -22.16 -9.58
C ASP A 44 -23.85 -21.48 -9.06
N SER A 45 -25.00 -22.06 -9.38
CA SER A 45 -26.36 -21.56 -9.11
C SER A 45 -26.69 -21.36 -7.61
N ARG A 46 -25.81 -21.82 -6.72
CA ARG A 46 -25.98 -21.74 -5.27
C ARG A 46 -25.16 -20.61 -4.61
N TRP A 47 -24.38 -19.84 -5.35
CA TRP A 47 -23.54 -18.75 -4.81
C TRP A 47 -22.53 -19.19 -3.72
N LYS A 48 -22.23 -20.48 -3.66
CA LYS A 48 -21.28 -21.00 -2.67
C LYS A 48 -19.87 -21.13 -3.22
N ASP A 49 -19.72 -21.34 -4.54
CA ASP A 49 -18.44 -21.58 -5.18
C ASP A 49 -18.27 -20.68 -6.41
N PHE A 50 -17.19 -19.92 -6.45
CA PHE A 50 -16.77 -19.15 -7.62
C PHE A 50 -15.53 -19.80 -8.20
N VAL A 51 -15.56 -20.23 -9.45
CA VAL A 51 -14.42 -20.86 -10.11
C VAL A 51 -13.85 -19.92 -11.17
N LEU A 52 -12.60 -19.51 -10.98
CA LEU A 52 -11.84 -18.76 -11.97
C LEU A 52 -10.94 -19.74 -12.73
N THR A 53 -11.15 -19.88 -14.03
CA THR A 53 -10.24 -20.64 -14.91
C THR A 53 -9.36 -19.67 -15.69
N SER A 54 -8.05 -19.80 -15.58
CA SER A 54 -7.10 -19.07 -16.43
C SER A 54 -6.97 -19.78 -17.78
N VAL A 55 -7.16 -19.05 -18.87
CA VAL A 55 -6.88 -19.55 -20.23
C VAL A 55 -5.52 -18.98 -20.63
N GLY A 56 -4.46 -19.82 -20.60
CA GLY A 56 -3.20 -19.44 -21.23
C GLY A 56 -1.89 -19.68 -20.49
N ALA A 57 -1.86 -20.32 -19.31
CA ALA A 57 -0.62 -20.78 -18.70
C ALA A 57 -0.89 -22.03 -17.86
N ALA A 58 -0.35 -23.14 -18.25
CA ALA A 58 -0.40 -24.49 -17.67
C ALA A 58 -1.81 -25.09 -17.44
N PRO A 59 -2.04 -26.38 -17.78
CA PRO A 59 -3.36 -26.98 -17.68
C PRO A 59 -3.72 -27.27 -16.22
N ASN A 60 -4.95 -26.90 -15.85
CA ASN A 60 -5.70 -27.40 -14.69
C ASN A 60 -5.40 -26.80 -13.30
N THR A 61 -5.40 -25.51 -13.12
CA THR A 61 -5.66 -24.95 -11.79
C THR A 61 -7.09 -24.42 -11.69
N ASN A 62 -8.03 -25.26 -11.25
CA ASN A 62 -9.35 -24.83 -10.82
C ASN A 62 -9.26 -24.27 -9.41
N ILE A 63 -9.37 -22.97 -9.25
CA ILE A 63 -9.40 -22.30 -7.96
C ILE A 63 -10.85 -22.25 -7.50
N LYS A 64 -11.22 -23.07 -6.50
CA LYS A 64 -12.53 -22.99 -5.84
C LYS A 64 -12.46 -21.95 -4.73
N ILE A 65 -13.26 -20.90 -4.84
CA ILE A 65 -13.41 -19.89 -3.80
C ILE A 65 -14.69 -20.16 -3.05
N ASN A 66 -14.57 -20.66 -1.81
CA ASN A 66 -15.69 -20.74 -0.89
C ASN A 66 -15.86 -19.41 -0.18
N PHE A 67 -17.03 -18.76 -0.33
CA PHE A 67 -17.35 -17.53 0.40
C PHE A 67 -17.96 -17.89 1.76
N PRO A 68 -17.21 -17.74 2.89
CA PRO A 68 -17.81 -17.85 4.20
C PRO A 68 -18.71 -16.64 4.48
N LEU A 69 -19.70 -16.83 5.35
CA LEU A 69 -20.74 -15.85 5.72
C LEU A 69 -20.25 -14.47 6.20
N ASN A 70 -18.95 -14.27 6.33
CA ASN A 70 -18.33 -13.02 6.79
C ASN A 70 -17.65 -12.30 5.61
N MET A 71 -18.39 -11.39 4.97
CA MET A 71 -17.99 -10.68 3.75
C MET A 71 -16.62 -9.98 3.83
N ALA A 72 -16.21 -9.51 5.00
CA ALA A 72 -14.91 -8.85 5.17
C ALA A 72 -13.73 -9.84 5.05
N ARG A 73 -13.89 -11.07 5.54
CA ARG A 73 -12.88 -12.13 5.44
C ARG A 73 -12.80 -12.70 4.03
N ALA A 74 -13.96 -12.84 3.37
CA ALA A 74 -14.03 -13.27 1.98
C ALA A 74 -13.42 -12.27 1.01
N GLN A 75 -13.56 -10.96 1.27
CA GLN A 75 -12.88 -9.92 0.48
C GLN A 75 -11.37 -9.98 0.66
N ALA A 76 -10.87 -10.19 1.87
CA ALA A 76 -9.43 -10.34 2.12
C ALA A 76 -8.87 -11.62 1.45
N GLU A 77 -9.59 -12.73 1.53
CA GLU A 77 -9.21 -13.98 0.87
C GLU A 77 -9.30 -13.90 -0.66
N ALA A 78 -10.30 -13.20 -1.20
CA ALA A 78 -10.43 -12.95 -2.64
C ALA A 78 -9.30 -12.04 -3.17
N ILE A 79 -8.88 -11.05 -2.40
CA ILE A 79 -7.73 -10.21 -2.72
C ILE A 79 -6.45 -11.06 -2.73
N LEU A 80 -6.26 -11.95 -1.76
CA LEU A 80 -5.10 -12.86 -1.70
C LEU A 80 -5.06 -13.84 -2.90
N ILE A 81 -6.23 -14.23 -3.40
CA ILE A 81 -6.35 -15.15 -4.54
C ILE A 81 -6.20 -14.42 -5.88
N VAL A 82 -6.72 -13.20 -6.00
CA VAL A 82 -6.62 -12.38 -7.23
C VAL A 82 -5.21 -11.81 -7.41
N TYR A 83 -4.55 -11.45 -6.33
CA TYR A 83 -3.15 -10.98 -6.37
C TYR A 83 -2.12 -12.12 -6.33
N GLY A 84 -2.55 -13.38 -6.19
CA GLY A 84 -1.74 -14.60 -6.28
C GLY A 84 -0.64 -14.67 -5.22
N LYS A 85 -0.38 -15.87 -4.71
CA LYS A 85 0.84 -16.15 -3.90
C LYS A 85 2.14 -15.84 -4.65
N ASP A 86 2.06 -15.62 -5.96
CA ASP A 86 3.19 -15.42 -6.87
C ASP A 86 3.40 -13.95 -7.25
N ASN A 87 2.53 -13.02 -6.81
CA ASN A 87 2.82 -11.60 -6.97
C ASN A 87 3.53 -11.13 -5.69
N PRO A 88 4.82 -10.80 -5.74
CA PRO A 88 5.54 -10.39 -4.54
C PRO A 88 4.82 -9.20 -3.91
N MET A 89 4.42 -9.35 -2.64
CA MET A 89 3.83 -8.26 -1.87
C MET A 89 4.80 -7.06 -1.95
N GLN A 90 4.25 -5.89 -2.28
CA GLN A 90 5.03 -4.66 -2.32
C GLN A 90 5.76 -4.44 -0.99
N ASN A 91 7.07 -4.23 -1.03
CA ASN A 91 7.82 -3.88 0.17
C ASN A 91 7.69 -2.37 0.42
N ILE A 92 7.23 -2.01 1.60
CA ILE A 92 7.12 -0.62 2.04
C ILE A 92 7.91 -0.48 3.33
N ASP A 93 9.00 0.27 3.28
CA ASP A 93 9.81 0.57 4.44
C ASP A 93 9.48 1.98 4.95
N LEU A 94 9.33 2.13 6.27
CA LEU A 94 9.23 3.41 6.94
C LEU A 94 10.52 3.64 7.74
N ILE A 95 11.40 4.49 7.23
CA ILE A 95 12.67 4.82 7.83
C ILE A 95 12.50 6.10 8.64
N CYS A 96 12.78 6.04 9.93
CA CYS A 96 12.60 7.16 10.85
C CYS A 96 13.89 7.43 11.62
N VAL A 97 14.29 8.69 11.71
CA VAL A 97 15.31 9.11 12.64
C VAL A 97 14.69 9.37 14.01
N GLY A 98 15.29 8.80 15.05
CA GLY A 98 14.75 8.82 16.41
C GLY A 98 13.86 7.63 16.75
N LYS A 99 13.66 7.42 18.05
CA LYS A 99 12.82 6.33 18.59
C LYS A 99 11.40 6.77 18.91
N LEU A 100 10.48 5.83 18.91
CA LEU A 100 9.11 6.04 19.34
C LEU A 100 9.04 5.85 20.86
N ASN A 101 9.08 6.95 21.61
CA ASN A 101 9.18 6.89 23.09
C ASN A 101 7.80 6.86 23.78
N ALA A 102 6.79 7.54 23.19
CA ALA A 102 5.46 7.60 23.77
C ALA A 102 4.66 6.33 23.45
N LYS A 103 4.22 5.64 24.51
CA LYS A 103 3.52 4.35 24.42
C LYS A 103 2.27 4.41 23.53
N TYR A 104 1.46 5.47 23.64
CA TYR A 104 0.25 5.65 22.84
C TYR A 104 0.52 5.79 21.33
N PHE A 105 1.65 6.39 20.95
CA PHE A 105 2.06 6.40 19.54
C PHE A 105 2.55 5.03 19.08
N ALA A 106 3.31 4.33 19.93
CA ALA A 106 3.81 2.99 19.62
C ALA A 106 2.65 2.00 19.41
N GLU A 107 1.65 2.04 20.28
CA GLU A 107 0.45 1.21 20.17
C GLU A 107 -0.35 1.53 18.90
N GLY A 108 -0.53 2.82 18.57
CA GLY A 108 -1.21 3.23 17.35
C GLY A 108 -0.48 2.79 16.08
N VAL A 109 0.83 2.95 16.04
CA VAL A 109 1.65 2.50 14.89
C VAL A 109 1.61 0.98 14.76
N ALA A 110 1.71 0.23 15.87
CA ALA A 110 1.66 -1.23 15.87
C ALA A 110 0.30 -1.76 15.33
N GLU A 111 -0.80 -1.07 15.67
CA GLU A 111 -2.12 -1.44 15.17
C GLU A 111 -2.21 -1.28 13.64
N TYR A 112 -1.72 -0.16 13.08
CA TYR A 112 -1.70 0.00 11.62
C TYR A 112 -0.69 -0.91 10.93
N GLN A 113 0.45 -1.19 11.54
CA GLN A 113 1.42 -2.16 11.04
C GLN A 113 0.79 -3.56 10.93
N LYS A 114 0.02 -3.98 11.94
CA LYS A 114 -0.73 -5.24 11.91
C LYS A 114 -1.75 -5.27 10.77
N ARG A 115 -2.47 -4.17 10.54
CA ARG A 115 -3.44 -4.08 9.44
C ARG A 115 -2.77 -4.09 8.06
N LEU A 116 -1.62 -3.42 7.94
CA LEU A 116 -0.83 -3.37 6.70
C LEU A 116 -0.31 -4.73 6.27
N ALA A 117 -0.08 -5.66 7.19
CA ALA A 117 0.42 -6.99 6.89
C ALA A 117 -0.47 -7.79 5.91
N ALA A 118 -1.75 -7.40 5.74
CA ALA A 118 -2.64 -7.99 4.75
C ALA A 118 -2.40 -7.45 3.30
N PHE A 119 -1.71 -6.32 3.14
CA PHE A 119 -1.59 -5.61 1.86
C PHE A 119 -0.16 -5.48 1.36
N ALA A 120 0.80 -5.34 2.28
CA ALA A 120 2.20 -5.07 1.96
C ALA A 120 3.13 -5.68 2.98
N SER A 121 4.37 -5.96 2.55
CA SER A 121 5.48 -6.27 3.46
C SER A 121 5.97 -4.96 4.08
N PHE A 122 5.30 -4.53 5.16
CA PHE A 122 5.58 -3.27 5.83
C PHE A 122 6.60 -3.43 6.96
N ARG A 123 7.64 -2.60 6.95
CA ARG A 123 8.74 -2.62 7.92
C ARG A 123 9.06 -1.21 8.41
N ILE A 124 9.30 -1.06 9.70
CA ILE A 124 9.77 0.18 10.31
C ILE A 124 11.26 0.02 10.66
N ILE A 125 12.06 1.00 10.25
CA ILE A 125 13.49 1.06 10.53
C ILE A 125 13.75 2.33 11.33
N GLU A 126 14.16 2.18 12.59
CA GLU A 126 14.53 3.29 13.45
C GLU A 126 16.04 3.49 13.41
N LEU A 127 16.45 4.71 13.05
CA LEU A 127 17.85 5.12 13.04
C LEU A 127 18.14 6.03 14.25
N PRO A 128 19.34 5.97 14.80
CA PRO A 128 19.71 6.88 15.89
C PRO A 128 19.72 8.33 15.42
N GLU A 129 19.18 9.22 16.23
CA GLU A 129 19.27 10.66 16.03
C GLU A 129 20.65 11.17 16.54
N GLU A 130 21.29 12.01 15.75
CA GLU A 130 22.52 12.68 16.19
C GLU A 130 22.20 13.75 17.21
N LYS A 131 22.71 13.57 18.42
CA LYS A 131 22.49 14.50 19.53
C LYS A 131 23.25 15.80 19.28
N ILE A 132 22.52 16.89 19.18
CA ILE A 132 23.07 18.24 19.12
C ILE A 132 22.75 18.94 20.44
N GLU A 133 23.76 19.36 21.16
CA GLU A 133 23.55 20.19 22.35
C GLU A 133 23.06 21.57 21.92
N GLU A 134 21.93 22.03 22.45
CA GLU A 134 21.30 23.31 22.07
C GLU A 134 22.29 24.51 22.17
N LYS A 135 23.23 24.47 23.15
CA LYS A 135 24.24 25.49 23.32
C LYS A 135 25.27 25.55 22.18
N ASN A 136 25.42 24.47 21.41
CA ASN A 136 26.39 24.28 20.35
C ASN A 136 25.75 24.12 18.97
N ALA A 137 24.46 24.40 18.83
CA ALA A 137 23.70 24.22 17.61
C ALA A 137 23.99 25.30 16.56
N SER A 138 25.25 25.42 16.13
CA SER A 138 25.57 26.23 14.94
C SER A 138 25.08 25.53 13.67
N ASP A 139 24.75 26.30 12.61
CA ASP A 139 24.30 25.76 11.31
C ASP A 139 25.27 24.71 10.77
N ALA A 140 26.57 24.87 10.99
CA ALA A 140 27.58 23.90 10.56
C ALA A 140 27.50 22.58 11.31
N VAL A 141 27.20 22.61 12.61
CA VAL A 141 27.01 21.39 13.44
C VAL A 141 25.73 20.65 13.03
N VAL A 142 24.64 21.42 12.87
CA VAL A 142 23.34 20.85 12.39
C VAL A 142 23.52 20.22 11.02
N LYS A 143 24.18 20.91 10.09
CA LYS A 143 24.43 20.37 8.74
C LYS A 143 25.24 19.09 8.79
N LYS A 144 26.30 19.01 9.60
CA LYS A 144 27.11 17.79 9.74
C LYS A 144 26.33 16.63 10.33
N ALA A 145 25.46 16.90 11.31
CA ALA A 145 24.57 15.87 11.89
C ALA A 145 23.59 15.35 10.84
N LEU A 146 22.93 16.25 10.09
CA LEU A 146 22.03 15.88 9.01
C LEU A 146 22.72 15.07 7.90
N GLU A 147 23.96 15.43 7.54
CA GLU A 147 24.74 14.66 6.55
C GLU A 147 25.02 13.23 7.03
N LYS A 148 25.30 13.05 8.34
CA LYS A 148 25.51 11.72 8.92
C LYS A 148 24.22 10.90 8.95
N GLU A 149 23.13 11.50 9.39
CA GLU A 149 21.80 10.90 9.37
C GLU A 149 21.37 10.55 7.93
N GLY A 150 21.63 11.45 6.98
CA GLY A 150 21.33 11.24 5.56
C GLY A 150 22.03 10.02 4.97
N LYS A 151 23.32 9.84 5.28
CA LYS A 151 24.08 8.64 4.89
C LYS A 151 23.50 7.37 5.50
N ALA A 152 23.12 7.41 6.77
CA ALA A 152 22.49 6.27 7.45
C ALA A 152 21.12 5.93 6.81
N ILE A 153 20.31 6.95 6.49
CA ILE A 153 19.03 6.78 5.78
C ILE A 153 19.26 6.11 4.43
N LEU A 154 20.12 6.69 3.57
CA LEU A 154 20.37 6.18 2.22
C LEU A 154 20.93 4.76 2.22
N SER A 155 21.78 4.42 3.20
CA SER A 155 22.29 3.05 3.35
C SER A 155 21.24 2.03 3.80
N SER A 156 20.15 2.49 4.43
CA SER A 156 19.05 1.65 4.91
C SER A 156 17.96 1.43 3.85
N VAL A 157 17.97 2.21 2.77
CA VAL A 157 17.03 2.08 1.64
C VAL A 157 17.37 0.84 0.83
N ARG A 158 16.36 0.03 0.51
CA ARG A 158 16.53 -1.11 -0.38
C ARG A 158 16.98 -0.66 -1.77
N LYS A 159 17.85 -1.43 -2.40
CA LYS A 159 18.31 -1.17 -3.76
C LYS A 159 17.13 -1.09 -4.73
N GLY A 160 17.00 0.02 -5.43
CA GLY A 160 15.91 0.25 -6.39
C GLY A 160 14.60 0.74 -5.79
N ALA A 161 14.48 0.86 -4.45
CA ALA A 161 13.29 1.41 -3.82
C ALA A 161 13.13 2.90 -4.14
N ALA A 162 11.89 3.33 -4.38
CA ALA A 162 11.55 4.74 -4.51
C ALA A 162 11.54 5.43 -3.14
N ILE A 163 12.30 6.48 -2.98
CA ILE A 163 12.34 7.25 -1.74
C ILE A 163 11.22 8.29 -1.75
N VAL A 164 10.41 8.31 -0.68
CA VAL A 164 9.42 9.37 -0.40
C VAL A 164 9.90 10.15 0.81
N ALA A 165 10.42 11.35 0.58
CA ALA A 165 10.94 12.21 1.64
C ALA A 165 9.82 13.05 2.25
N MET A 166 9.58 12.88 3.57
CA MET A 166 8.61 13.66 4.31
C MET A 166 9.24 15.02 4.66
N CYS A 167 8.76 16.08 4.04
CA CYS A 167 9.27 17.44 4.27
C CYS A 167 8.18 18.50 4.06
N ILE A 168 8.25 19.60 4.82
CA ILE A 168 7.22 20.65 4.81
C ILE A 168 7.11 21.31 3.43
N GLU A 169 8.25 21.51 2.75
CA GLU A 169 8.35 22.09 1.42
C GLU A 169 7.93 21.16 0.29
N GLY A 170 7.54 19.93 0.61
CA GLY A 170 7.10 18.94 -0.37
C GLY A 170 5.73 19.24 -0.97
N LYS A 171 5.36 18.45 -1.99
CA LYS A 171 4.03 18.49 -2.58
C LYS A 171 3.00 17.95 -1.59
N GLN A 172 1.91 18.67 -1.40
CA GLN A 172 0.72 18.14 -0.72
C GLN A 172 -0.05 17.28 -1.72
N ILE A 173 -0.30 16.04 -1.35
CA ILE A 173 -1.05 15.07 -2.16
C ILE A 173 -2.23 14.53 -1.37
N SER A 174 -3.28 14.14 -2.08
CA SER A 174 -4.44 13.46 -1.49
C SER A 174 -4.13 11.99 -1.17
N SER A 175 -5.01 11.36 -0.38
CA SER A 175 -4.91 9.91 -0.13
C SER A 175 -5.03 9.09 -1.40
N ASP A 176 -5.83 9.56 -2.37
CA ASP A 176 -5.99 8.90 -3.68
C ASP A 176 -4.72 9.04 -4.53
N GLU A 177 -4.08 10.23 -4.54
CA GLU A 177 -2.79 10.42 -5.22
C GLU A 177 -1.69 9.55 -4.61
N LEU A 178 -1.68 9.38 -3.26
CA LEU A 178 -0.76 8.46 -2.60
C LEU A 178 -1.04 7.00 -2.98
N ALA A 179 -2.31 6.62 -3.05
CA ALA A 179 -2.71 5.28 -3.50
C ALA A 179 -2.26 5.03 -4.95
N GLN A 180 -2.48 6.00 -5.84
CA GLN A 180 -2.04 5.91 -7.23
C GLN A 180 -0.51 5.79 -7.33
N PHE A 181 0.24 6.59 -6.57
CA PHE A 181 1.71 6.50 -6.52
C PHE A 181 2.17 5.08 -6.14
N LEU A 182 1.58 4.47 -5.09
CA LEU A 182 1.92 3.11 -4.68
C LEU A 182 1.56 2.08 -5.76
N ALA A 183 0.40 2.23 -6.41
CA ALA A 183 -0.02 1.35 -7.50
C ALA A 183 0.91 1.45 -8.71
N ASP A 184 1.30 2.65 -9.13
CA ASP A 184 2.21 2.88 -10.25
C ASP A 184 3.58 2.25 -9.99
N ARG A 185 4.08 2.36 -8.75
CA ARG A 185 5.33 1.70 -8.33
C ARG A 185 5.22 0.19 -8.38
N ALA A 186 4.15 -0.39 -7.85
CA ALA A 186 3.90 -1.84 -7.90
C ALA A 186 3.86 -2.36 -9.35
N ASN A 187 3.21 -1.62 -10.25
CA ASN A 187 3.05 -1.99 -11.66
C ASN A 187 4.32 -1.82 -12.50
N SER A 188 5.25 -0.97 -12.08
CA SER A 188 6.50 -0.72 -12.83
C SER A 188 7.58 -1.79 -12.67
N GLY A 189 7.31 -2.85 -11.89
CA GLY A 189 8.30 -3.90 -11.59
C GLY A 189 9.40 -3.49 -10.60
N ALA A 190 9.42 -2.22 -10.17
CA ALA A 190 10.30 -1.68 -9.13
C ALA A 190 9.44 -1.24 -7.93
N GLY A 191 8.68 -2.18 -7.37
CA GLY A 191 7.59 -1.94 -6.43
C GLY A 191 7.99 -1.41 -5.06
N ASP A 192 9.24 -1.55 -4.67
CA ASP A 192 9.70 -1.18 -3.33
C ASP A 192 9.65 0.34 -3.11
N VAL A 193 9.13 0.75 -1.94
CA VAL A 193 9.00 2.15 -1.55
C VAL A 193 9.57 2.35 -0.14
N ALA A 194 10.35 3.41 0.05
CA ALA A 194 10.89 3.81 1.33
C ALA A 194 10.37 5.21 1.70
N PHE A 195 9.50 5.30 2.69
CA PHE A 195 9.11 6.56 3.31
C PHE A 195 10.14 6.96 4.34
N VAL A 196 10.53 8.23 4.35
CA VAL A 196 11.61 8.73 5.21
C VAL A 196 11.12 9.91 6.04
N ILE A 197 11.21 9.77 7.37
CA ILE A 197 10.95 10.84 8.34
C ILE A 197 12.30 11.21 9.00
N GLY A 198 12.66 12.49 8.91
CA GLY A 198 13.90 13.02 9.50
C GLY A 198 13.83 13.21 11.01
N SER A 199 14.93 13.73 11.56
CA SER A 199 15.03 14.16 12.95
C SER A 199 14.30 15.49 13.21
N SER A 200 14.47 16.03 14.41
CA SER A 200 13.95 17.35 14.80
C SER A 200 14.46 18.50 13.91
N HIS A 201 15.59 18.33 13.24
CA HIS A 201 16.19 19.29 12.32
C HIS A 201 15.82 19.05 10.84
N GLY A 202 14.98 18.04 10.56
CA GLY A 202 14.50 17.71 9.22
C GLY A 202 15.34 16.64 8.52
N LEU A 203 15.48 16.76 7.21
CA LEU A 203 16.19 15.81 6.35
C LEU A 203 17.39 16.48 5.65
N ALA A 204 18.46 15.73 5.48
CA ALA A 204 19.60 16.14 4.67
C ALA A 204 19.17 16.41 3.22
N GLU A 205 19.79 17.43 2.59
CA GLU A 205 19.50 17.77 1.19
C GLU A 205 19.82 16.62 0.22
N GLU A 206 20.78 15.76 0.56
CA GLU A 206 21.11 14.58 -0.22
C GLU A 206 19.93 13.60 -0.30
N VAL A 207 19.25 13.36 0.83
CA VAL A 207 18.04 12.50 0.89
C VAL A 207 16.92 13.13 0.09
N LYS A 208 16.69 14.44 0.23
CA LYS A 208 15.66 15.16 -0.52
C LYS A 208 15.91 15.14 -2.03
N ARG A 209 17.18 15.19 -2.47
CA ARG A 209 17.55 15.10 -3.89
C ARG A 209 17.37 13.69 -4.45
N ALA A 210 17.64 12.67 -3.65
CA ALA A 210 17.44 11.26 -4.04
C ALA A 210 15.96 10.85 -4.04
N ALA A 211 15.06 11.65 -3.47
CA ALA A 211 13.65 11.32 -3.34
C ALA A 211 12.92 11.39 -4.70
N ALA A 212 12.19 10.33 -5.02
CA ALA A 212 11.25 10.29 -6.14
C ALA A 212 10.03 11.18 -5.87
N LEU A 213 9.67 11.35 -4.59
CA LEU A 213 8.57 12.22 -4.16
C LEU A 213 8.97 12.94 -2.88
N LYS A 214 8.87 14.26 -2.88
CA LYS A 214 8.89 15.09 -1.67
C LYS A 214 7.45 15.30 -1.24
N PHE A 215 7.06 14.70 -0.11
CA PHE A 215 5.68 14.69 0.36
C PHE A 215 5.51 15.56 1.60
N SER A 216 4.53 16.46 1.57
CA SER A 216 4.13 17.29 2.70
C SER A 216 2.74 16.89 3.20
N MET A 217 2.61 16.67 4.50
CA MET A 217 1.31 16.46 5.16
C MET A 217 0.57 17.77 5.43
N GLY A 218 1.08 18.91 4.98
CA GLY A 218 0.51 20.23 5.18
C GLY A 218 1.55 21.25 5.66
N ARG A 219 1.08 22.48 5.89
CA ARG A 219 1.93 23.60 6.36
C ARG A 219 2.19 23.58 7.86
N ILE A 220 1.51 22.69 8.59
CA ILE A 220 1.65 22.59 10.04
C ILE A 220 2.82 21.66 10.34
N THR A 221 3.74 22.12 11.18
CA THR A 221 4.82 21.27 11.71
C THR A 221 4.24 20.26 12.69
N MET A 222 4.56 18.98 12.50
CA MET A 222 4.18 17.91 13.41
C MET A 222 5.39 17.34 14.12
N PRO A 223 5.26 16.97 15.41
CA PRO A 223 6.28 16.15 16.08
C PRO A 223 6.52 14.86 15.29
N HIS A 224 7.77 14.43 15.14
CA HIS A 224 8.13 13.26 14.30
C HIS A 224 7.40 11.97 14.73
N GLN A 225 7.08 11.81 16.03
CA GLN A 225 6.32 10.64 16.51
C GLN A 225 4.86 10.66 16.03
N LEU A 226 4.21 11.83 16.02
CA LEU A 226 2.85 11.98 15.48
C LEU A 226 2.87 11.81 13.95
N ALA A 227 3.83 12.43 13.27
CA ALA A 227 4.00 12.28 11.82
C ALA A 227 4.14 10.80 11.42
N ARG A 228 4.86 10.00 12.21
CA ARG A 228 5.01 8.55 12.01
C ARG A 228 3.66 7.83 12.08
N LEU A 229 2.84 8.13 13.09
CA LEU A 229 1.51 7.52 13.23
C LEU A 229 0.60 7.90 12.06
N VAL A 230 0.53 9.20 11.75
CA VAL A 230 -0.31 9.71 10.65
C VAL A 230 0.12 9.10 9.32
N LEU A 231 1.41 9.04 9.04
CA LEU A 231 1.92 8.45 7.80
C LEU A 231 1.61 6.95 7.70
N THR A 232 1.77 6.20 8.80
CA THR A 232 1.45 4.78 8.81
C THR A 232 -0.03 4.54 8.51
N GLU A 233 -0.93 5.38 9.05
CA GLU A 233 -2.36 5.36 8.73
C GLU A 233 -2.60 5.68 7.24
N GLN A 234 -1.95 6.72 6.70
CA GLN A 234 -2.13 7.11 5.30
C GLN A 234 -1.62 6.04 4.32
N ILE A 235 -0.54 5.33 4.64
CA ILE A 235 -0.06 4.17 3.87
C ILE A 235 -1.12 3.06 3.90
N TYR A 236 -1.68 2.75 5.07
CA TYR A 236 -2.77 1.78 5.20
C TYR A 236 -3.99 2.20 4.38
N ARG A 237 -4.40 3.47 4.45
CA ARG A 237 -5.51 4.04 3.67
C ARG A 237 -5.27 3.89 2.18
N ALA A 238 -4.09 4.23 1.68
CA ALA A 238 -3.71 4.08 0.29
C ALA A 238 -3.79 2.61 -0.17
N CYS A 239 -3.31 1.67 0.64
CA CYS A 239 -3.44 0.25 0.36
C CYS A 239 -4.91 -0.21 0.31
N THR A 240 -5.78 0.31 1.21
CA THR A 240 -7.21 -0.03 1.21
C THR A 240 -7.95 0.56 0.01
N ILE A 241 -7.57 1.76 -0.47
CA ILE A 241 -8.09 2.36 -1.70
C ILE A 241 -7.74 1.44 -2.89
N ASN A 242 -6.47 1.05 -3.03
CA ASN A 242 -6.02 0.16 -4.10
C ASN A 242 -6.70 -1.21 -4.07
N ALA A 243 -7.07 -1.69 -2.88
CA ALA A 243 -7.81 -2.92 -2.68
C ALA A 243 -9.33 -2.77 -2.87
N GLY A 244 -9.85 -1.58 -3.18
CA GLY A 244 -11.29 -1.32 -3.34
C GLY A 244 -12.10 -1.47 -2.06
N MET A 245 -11.48 -1.31 -0.87
CA MET A 245 -12.15 -1.48 0.42
C MET A 245 -12.86 -0.19 0.85
N LYS A 246 -13.94 -0.36 1.65
CA LYS A 246 -14.77 0.77 2.15
C LYS A 246 -14.16 1.54 3.33
N TYR A 247 -12.86 1.54 3.51
CA TYR A 247 -12.21 2.30 4.57
C TYR A 247 -12.14 3.79 4.24
N HIS A 248 -11.84 4.13 3.00
CA HIS A 248 -11.88 5.48 2.48
C HIS A 248 -13.34 5.80 2.05
N LYS A 249 -13.93 6.87 2.59
CA LYS A 249 -15.29 7.33 2.28
C LYS A 249 -15.23 8.65 1.52
#